data_89bb79a38d06d820df21363d87fec302
#
_entry.id   89bb79a38d06d820df21363d87fec302
#
_cell.length_a   1.000
_cell.length_b   1.000
_cell.length_c   1.000
_cell.angle_alpha   90.00
_cell.angle_beta   90.00
_cell.angle_gamma   90.00
#
_symmetry.space_group_name_H-M   'P 1'
#
loop_
_entity.id
_entity.type
_entity.pdbx_description
1 polymer ?
#
loop_
_entity_poly.entity_id
_entity_poly.type
_entity_poly.pdbx_seq_one_letter_code
_entity_poly.pdbx_strand_id
1 'polypeptide(L)'
;VLSMRSDVKLETPSANKQLDLLEYRCPRLLIAVIRYMRAEMKPAEVVRIVANDLNAPSSLQAWCRQSGQTLLDMYEEGELFVFYIRREASLDPVKLVASN
;
A
#
# COMPACT_ATOMS: atom_id res chain seq x y z
N VAL A 1 -21.41 -19.51 13.28
CA VAL A 1 -21.73 -18.39 12.41
C VAL A 1 -20.74 -17.27 12.55
N LEU A 2 -20.53 -16.87 13.76
CA LEU A 2 -19.58 -15.81 14.00
C LEU A 2 -18.18 -16.22 13.62
N SER A 3 -17.90 -17.48 13.79
CA SER A 3 -16.57 -17.96 13.44
C SER A 3 -16.31 -17.83 11.97
N MET A 4 -17.35 -17.91 11.17
CA MET A 4 -17.15 -17.77 9.75
C MET A 4 -16.67 -16.39 9.39
N ARG A 5 -17.18 -15.41 10.08
CA ARG A 5 -16.74 -14.06 9.84
C ARG A 5 -15.31 -13.87 10.26
N SER A 6 -14.94 -14.55 11.31
CA SER A 6 -13.56 -14.50 11.74
C SER A 6 -12.64 -15.06 10.71
N ASP A 7 -13.08 -16.12 10.06
CA ASP A 7 -12.27 -16.72 9.01
C ASP A 7 -12.04 -15.76 7.88
N VAL A 8 -13.09 -15.03 7.51
CA VAL A 8 -12.95 -14.06 6.45
C VAL A 8 -11.92 -13.01 6.82
N LYS A 9 -11.96 -12.59 8.06
CA LYS A 9 -11.01 -11.60 8.53
C LYS A 9 -9.59 -12.10 8.46
N LEU A 10 -9.41 -13.36 8.74
CA LEU A 10 -8.06 -13.91 8.72
C LEU A 10 -7.47 -13.93 7.31
N GLU A 11 -8.33 -13.99 6.32
CA GLU A 11 -7.84 -14.02 4.95
C GLU A 11 -7.45 -12.66 4.44
N THR A 12 -7.90 -11.61 5.10
CA THR A 12 -7.61 -10.26 4.66
C THR A 12 -6.78 -9.54 5.71
N PRO A 13 -5.70 -8.88 5.31
CA PRO A 13 -4.91 -8.13 6.29
C PRO A 13 -5.74 -7.05 6.95
N SER A 14 -5.47 -6.82 8.21
CA SER A 14 -6.10 -5.72 8.93
C SER A 14 -5.34 -4.44 8.63
N ALA A 15 -6.07 -3.37 8.35
CA ALA A 15 -5.45 -2.09 8.05
C ALA A 15 -5.66 -1.13 9.20
N ASN A 16 -4.58 -0.43 9.57
CA ASN A 16 -4.65 0.62 10.58
C ASN A 16 -5.12 1.93 9.97
N LYS A 17 -4.82 2.13 8.70
CA LYS A 17 -5.10 3.36 7.99
C LYS A 17 -5.73 3.06 6.65
N GLN A 18 -6.35 4.06 6.08
CA GLN A 18 -6.94 3.91 4.75
C GLN A 18 -6.63 5.16 3.94
N LEU A 19 -6.29 4.95 2.67
CA LEU A 19 -5.94 6.04 1.78
C LEU A 19 -6.71 5.89 0.48
N ASP A 20 -7.50 6.89 0.14
CA ASP A 20 -8.32 6.88 -1.05
C ASP A 20 -7.61 7.69 -2.14
N LEU A 21 -7.20 7.01 -3.18
CA LEU A 21 -6.49 7.64 -4.28
C LEU A 21 -7.22 7.50 -5.60
N LEU A 22 -8.53 7.48 -5.54
CA LEU A 22 -9.34 7.47 -6.75
C LEU A 22 -9.02 8.70 -7.58
N GLU A 23 -8.91 8.50 -8.86
CA GLU A 23 -8.60 9.57 -9.83
C GLU A 23 -7.18 10.10 -9.75
N TYR A 24 -6.34 9.52 -8.90
CA TYR A 24 -4.92 9.84 -8.92
C TYR A 24 -4.25 9.01 -10.00
N ARG A 25 -3.34 9.62 -10.73
CA ARG A 25 -2.59 8.94 -11.79
C ARG A 25 -1.12 9.01 -11.48
N CYS A 26 -0.38 8.01 -11.94
CA CYS A 26 1.07 8.02 -11.78
C CYS A 26 1.66 9.16 -12.57
N PRO A 27 2.69 9.80 -12.05
CA PRO A 27 3.43 9.49 -10.81
C PRO A 27 2.84 10.10 -9.56
N ARG A 28 1.79 10.88 -9.70
CA ARG A 28 1.19 11.58 -8.59
C ARG A 28 0.67 10.62 -7.53
N LEU A 29 0.10 9.51 -7.99
CA LEU A 29 -0.40 8.50 -7.09
C LEU A 29 0.71 7.98 -6.17
N LEU A 30 1.85 7.66 -6.74
CA LEU A 30 2.96 7.13 -5.97
C LEU A 30 3.50 8.16 -4.99
N ILE A 31 3.58 9.40 -5.43
CA ILE A 31 4.04 10.47 -4.55
C ILE A 31 3.11 10.60 -3.36
N ALA A 32 1.81 10.51 -3.60
CA ALA A 32 0.83 10.62 -2.53
C ALA A 32 0.99 9.49 -1.52
N VAL A 33 1.24 8.29 -2.00
CA VAL A 33 1.45 7.14 -1.12
C VAL A 33 2.68 7.36 -0.24
N ILE A 34 3.78 7.78 -0.85
CA ILE A 34 5.01 7.98 -0.12
C ILE A 34 4.84 9.05 0.95
N ARG A 35 4.23 10.16 0.58
CA ARG A 35 4.01 11.23 1.53
C ARG A 35 3.14 10.82 2.69
N TYR A 36 2.07 10.11 2.37
CA TYR A 36 1.16 9.66 3.40
C TYR A 36 1.85 8.73 4.38
N MET A 37 2.62 7.79 3.87
CA MET A 37 3.29 6.83 4.72
C MET A 37 4.32 7.49 5.62
N ARG A 38 4.99 8.50 5.11
CA ARG A 38 5.96 9.22 5.94
C ARG A 38 5.30 10.05 7.02
N ALA A 39 4.22 10.73 6.65
CA ALA A 39 3.60 11.67 7.57
C ALA A 39 2.64 11.02 8.55
N GLU A 40 1.92 10.01 8.10
CA GLU A 40 0.79 9.50 8.88
C GLU A 40 0.98 8.09 9.42
N MET A 41 2.01 7.38 9.00
CA MET A 41 2.16 5.99 9.41
C MET A 41 3.41 5.76 10.21
N LYS A 42 3.29 4.88 11.18
CA LYS A 42 4.41 4.42 11.98
C LYS A 42 4.87 3.07 11.45
N PRO A 43 6.10 2.66 11.76
CA PRO A 43 6.56 1.34 11.35
C PRO A 43 5.60 0.25 11.81
N ALA A 44 5.41 -0.73 10.97
CA ALA A 44 4.54 -1.89 11.21
C ALA A 44 3.05 -1.60 11.02
N GLU A 45 2.67 -0.36 10.75
CA GLU A 45 1.28 -0.07 10.45
C GLU A 45 0.95 -0.45 9.01
N VAL A 46 -0.29 -0.79 8.77
CA VAL A 46 -0.76 -1.22 7.46
C VAL A 46 -1.76 -0.21 6.93
N VAL A 47 -1.61 0.14 5.66
CA VAL A 47 -2.55 1.04 5.01
C VAL A 47 -3.29 0.29 3.90
N ARG A 48 -4.59 0.55 3.81
CA ARG A 48 -5.41 0.04 2.73
C ARG A 48 -5.55 1.15 1.71
N ILE A 49 -5.06 0.92 0.51
CA ILE A 49 -5.07 1.92 -0.55
C ILE A 49 -6.06 1.50 -1.63
N VAL A 50 -6.88 2.44 -2.05
CA VAL A 50 -7.84 2.19 -3.12
C VAL A 50 -7.51 3.15 -4.26
N ALA A 51 -7.37 2.61 -5.46
CA ALA A 51 -7.00 3.40 -6.63
C ALA A 51 -7.72 2.88 -7.87
N ASN A 52 -7.81 3.72 -8.88
CA ASN A 52 -8.41 3.29 -10.14
C ASN A 52 -7.51 3.59 -11.33
N ASP A 53 -6.22 3.74 -11.11
CA ASP A 53 -5.25 3.91 -12.17
C ASP A 53 -4.75 2.55 -12.64
N LEU A 54 -4.84 2.28 -13.92
CA LEU A 54 -4.41 1.00 -14.46
C LEU A 54 -2.95 0.70 -14.21
N ASN A 55 -2.14 1.73 -14.02
CA ASN A 55 -0.72 1.55 -13.74
C ASN A 55 -0.41 1.40 -12.27
N ALA A 56 -1.40 1.56 -11.41
CA ALA A 56 -1.15 1.48 -9.97
C ALA A 56 -0.56 0.14 -9.53
N PRO A 57 -1.07 -1.00 -10.02
CA PRO A 57 -0.50 -2.27 -9.56
C PRO A 57 0.98 -2.40 -9.81
N SER A 58 1.43 -2.11 -11.03
CA SER A 58 2.85 -2.26 -11.32
C SER A 58 3.69 -1.21 -10.61
N SER A 59 3.19 0.02 -10.51
CA SER A 59 3.93 1.08 -9.83
C SER A 59 4.11 0.79 -8.35
N LEU A 60 3.05 0.38 -7.68
CA LEU A 60 3.14 0.13 -6.25
C LEU A 60 3.96 -1.12 -5.95
N GLN A 61 3.85 -2.15 -6.78
CA GLN A 61 4.67 -3.32 -6.60
C GLN A 61 6.15 -3.00 -6.74
N ALA A 62 6.50 -2.23 -7.76
CA ALA A 62 7.88 -1.86 -7.99
C ALA A 62 8.41 -1.01 -6.84
N TRP A 63 7.61 -0.06 -6.40
CA TRP A 63 8.01 0.80 -5.30
C TRP A 63 8.23 0.01 -4.00
N CYS A 64 7.33 -0.93 -3.73
CA CYS A 64 7.47 -1.74 -2.52
C CYS A 64 8.77 -2.53 -2.55
N ARG A 65 9.10 -3.09 -3.71
CA ARG A 65 10.35 -3.83 -3.82
C ARG A 65 11.56 -2.92 -3.64
N GLN A 66 11.51 -1.74 -4.22
CA GLN A 66 12.65 -0.84 -4.16
C GLN A 66 12.84 -0.22 -2.79
N SER A 67 11.74 0.09 -2.13
CA SER A 67 11.82 0.78 -0.84
C SER A 67 11.84 -0.16 0.35
N GLY A 68 11.59 -1.44 0.12
CA GLY A 68 11.57 -2.41 1.20
C GLY A 68 10.27 -2.48 1.96
N GLN A 69 9.24 -1.80 1.47
CA GLN A 69 7.93 -1.91 2.10
C GLN A 69 7.31 -3.25 1.73
N THR A 70 6.39 -3.71 2.55
CA THR A 70 5.79 -5.02 2.35
C THR A 70 4.39 -4.90 1.77
N LEU A 71 4.20 -5.44 0.58
CA LEU A 71 2.89 -5.51 -0.03
C LEU A 71 2.21 -6.78 0.45
N LEU A 72 1.25 -6.63 1.35
CA LEU A 72 0.59 -7.77 1.96
C LEU A 72 -0.45 -8.40 1.07
N ASP A 73 -1.17 -7.57 0.32
CA ASP A 73 -2.23 -8.07 -0.52
C ASP A 73 -2.54 -7.05 -1.59
N MET A 74 -3.06 -7.54 -2.71
CA MET A 74 -3.42 -6.67 -3.82
C MET A 74 -4.47 -7.40 -4.64
N TYR A 75 -5.59 -6.73 -4.92
CA TYR A 75 -6.62 -7.36 -5.73
C TYR A 75 -7.46 -6.31 -6.45
N GLU A 76 -8.22 -6.78 -7.42
CA GLU A 76 -9.16 -5.94 -8.15
C GLU A 76 -10.55 -6.15 -7.60
N GLU A 77 -11.30 -5.05 -7.54
CA GLU A 77 -12.68 -5.13 -7.11
C GLU A 77 -13.46 -4.19 -8.02
N GLY A 78 -14.13 -4.77 -9.04
CA GLY A 78 -14.75 -3.97 -10.06
C GLY A 78 -13.68 -3.24 -10.85
N GLU A 79 -13.76 -1.93 -10.87
CA GLU A 79 -12.76 -1.13 -11.57
C GLU A 79 -11.74 -0.54 -10.63
N LEU A 80 -11.74 -1.01 -9.40
CA LEU A 80 -10.83 -0.49 -8.40
C LEU A 80 -9.73 -1.50 -8.12
N PHE A 81 -8.60 -0.97 -7.70
CA PHE A 81 -7.48 -1.78 -7.22
C PHE A 81 -7.32 -1.51 -5.75
N VAL A 82 -7.17 -2.56 -4.96
CA VAL A 82 -7.02 -2.44 -3.52
C VAL A 82 -5.66 -3.02 -3.13
N PHE A 83 -4.94 -2.28 -2.28
CA PHE A 83 -3.61 -2.68 -1.85
C PHE A 83 -3.52 -2.61 -0.33
N TYR A 84 -2.86 -3.58 0.27
CA TYR A 84 -2.55 -3.54 1.69
C TYR A 84 -1.04 -3.52 1.81
N ILE A 85 -0.50 -2.42 2.29
CA ILE A 85 0.94 -2.24 2.40
C ILE A 85 1.32 -1.96 3.84
N ARG A 86 2.30 -2.70 4.34
CA ARG A 86 2.82 -2.48 5.68
C ARG A 86 4.06 -1.61 5.60
N ARG A 87 4.09 -0.58 6.43
CA ARG A 87 5.24 0.31 6.47
C ARG A 87 6.36 -0.34 7.26
N GLU A 88 7.53 -0.39 6.66
CA GLU A 88 8.72 -0.87 7.34
C GLU A 88 9.46 0.31 7.92
N ALA A 89 10.44 0.03 8.77
CA ALA A 89 11.15 1.09 9.47
C ALA A 89 11.84 2.04 8.51
N SER A 90 12.45 1.50 7.47
CA SER A 90 13.15 2.33 6.50
C SER A 90 12.23 2.60 5.34
N LEU A 91 11.91 3.86 5.12
CA LEU A 91 10.96 4.24 4.08
C LEU A 91 11.58 5.03 2.94
N ASP A 92 12.75 5.57 3.15
CA ASP A 92 13.35 6.49 2.19
C ASP A 92 14.08 5.75 1.07
N PRO A 93 13.51 5.68 -0.13
CA PRO A 93 14.17 4.98 -1.24
C PRO A 93 15.44 5.69 -1.70
N VAL A 94 15.56 6.96 -1.43
CA VAL A 94 16.76 7.71 -1.80
C VAL A 94 17.97 7.15 -1.10
N LYS A 95 17.77 6.68 0.11
CA LYS A 95 18.83 6.09 0.86
C LYS A 95 19.45 4.89 0.17
N LEU A 96 18.59 4.08 -0.45
CA LEU A 96 19.08 2.92 -1.17
C LEU A 96 19.94 3.32 -2.35
N VAL A 97 19.50 4.36 -3.04
CA VAL A 97 20.23 4.85 -4.18
C VAL A 97 21.56 5.43 -3.74
N ALA A 98 21.54 6.16 -2.66
CA ALA A 98 22.75 6.81 -2.18
C ALA A 98 23.80 5.79 -1.74
N SER A 99 23.36 4.64 -1.29
CA SER A 99 24.34 3.66 -0.81
C SER A 99 25.03 2.95 -1.96
N ASN A 100 24.58 3.16 -3.14
CA ASN A 100 25.26 2.60 -4.29
C ASN A 100 26.43 3.48 -4.69
#